data_8d841ce139eb1360abc80156593e1c6a
#
_entry.id   8d841ce139eb1360abc80156593e1c6a
#
_cell.length_a   1.000
_cell.length_b   1.000
_cell.length_c   1.000
_cell.angle_alpha   90.00
_cell.angle_beta   90.00
_cell.angle_gamma   90.00
#
_symmetry.space_group_name_H-M   'P 1'
#
loop_
_entity.id
_entity.type
_entity.pdbx_description
1 polymer ?
#
loop_
_entity_poly.entity_id
_entity_poly.type
_entity_poly.pdbx_seq_one_letter_code
_entity_poly.pdbx_strand_id
1 'polypeptide(L)'
;MKTLRSVFTVLILFLVAACAGPKDVIVLLADENGKVGEVTVQSTDGSKVVLNKALASAEVGAGDLTKGQMVQDRVDVVFKDVLSALPQNPVSFILYFRTGGTVLTEASKPVLKKLFDAVANRQAAEIQVTGHTDRVGSAGNNDKLALKRAQAVAQMLIDRGIKTKRVR
;
A
#
# COMPACT_ATOMS: atom_id res chain seq x y z
N MET A 1 -56.42 -20.98 -24.73
CA MET A 1 -55.46 -21.85 -24.04
C MET A 1 -54.03 -21.80 -24.61
N LYS A 2 -53.82 -21.61 -25.94
CA LYS A 2 -52.47 -21.53 -26.55
C LYS A 2 -51.70 -20.26 -26.17
N THR A 3 -52.38 -19.10 -26.08
CA THR A 3 -51.78 -17.82 -25.72
C THR A 3 -51.33 -17.72 -24.29
N LEU A 4 -52.03 -18.36 -23.33
CA LEU A 4 -51.69 -18.38 -21.92
C LEU A 4 -50.43 -19.25 -21.66
N ARG A 5 -50.27 -20.35 -22.41
CA ARG A 5 -49.06 -21.19 -22.34
C ARG A 5 -47.83 -20.47 -22.87
N SER A 6 -47.96 -19.66 -23.94
CA SER A 6 -46.86 -18.92 -24.55
C SER A 6 -46.36 -17.80 -23.61
N VAL A 7 -47.26 -17.08 -22.92
CA VAL A 7 -46.93 -16.03 -21.96
C VAL A 7 -46.21 -16.62 -20.73
N PHE A 8 -46.66 -17.80 -20.26
CA PHE A 8 -46.03 -18.48 -19.12
C PHE A 8 -44.60 -18.97 -19.45
N THR A 9 -44.39 -19.47 -20.67
CA THR A 9 -43.03 -19.90 -21.12
C THR A 9 -42.09 -18.73 -21.28
N VAL A 10 -42.52 -17.56 -21.78
CA VAL A 10 -41.72 -16.36 -21.87
C VAL A 10 -41.37 -15.78 -20.49
N LEU A 11 -42.33 -15.84 -19.54
CA LEU A 11 -42.09 -15.37 -18.18
C LEU A 11 -41.08 -16.24 -17.44
N ILE A 12 -41.07 -17.56 -17.64
CA ILE A 12 -40.10 -18.48 -17.05
C ILE A 12 -38.68 -18.24 -17.66
N LEU A 13 -38.57 -17.96 -18.95
CA LEU A 13 -37.28 -17.64 -19.59
C LEU A 13 -36.64 -16.34 -19.02
N PHE A 14 -37.45 -15.36 -18.63
CA PHE A 14 -36.97 -14.11 -18.03
C PHE A 14 -36.49 -14.27 -16.58
N LEU A 15 -36.99 -15.27 -15.84
CA LEU A 15 -36.61 -15.53 -14.45
C LEU A 15 -35.25 -16.24 -14.30
N VAL A 16 -34.76 -16.87 -15.37
CA VAL A 16 -33.44 -17.59 -15.31
C VAL A 16 -32.24 -16.66 -15.55
N ALA A 17 -32.45 -15.46 -16.11
CA ALA A 17 -31.37 -14.50 -16.38
C ALA A 17 -30.89 -13.72 -15.14
N ALA A 18 -31.52 -13.90 -13.96
CA ALA A 18 -31.26 -13.08 -12.77
C ALA A 18 -30.24 -13.68 -11.77
N CYS A 19 -29.57 -14.77 -12.09
CA CYS A 19 -28.65 -15.45 -11.16
C CYS A 19 -27.16 -15.26 -11.48
N ALA A 20 -26.76 -14.18 -12.15
CA ALA A 20 -25.34 -13.79 -12.12
C ALA A 20 -25.11 -13.08 -10.79
N GLY A 21 -24.66 -13.81 -9.77
CA GLY A 21 -24.22 -13.23 -8.50
C GLY A 21 -23.10 -12.19 -8.71
N PRO A 22 -22.84 -11.34 -7.72
CA PRO A 22 -21.74 -10.38 -7.81
C PRO A 22 -20.44 -11.15 -8.08
N LYS A 23 -19.65 -10.63 -9.04
CA LYS A 23 -18.31 -11.14 -9.32
C LYS A 23 -17.31 -10.27 -8.59
N ASP A 24 -16.39 -10.90 -7.87
CA ASP A 24 -15.24 -10.22 -7.32
C ASP A 24 -14.21 -9.98 -8.42
N VAL A 25 -13.68 -8.77 -8.47
CA VAL A 25 -12.67 -8.38 -9.45
C VAL A 25 -11.36 -8.11 -8.73
N ILE A 26 -10.32 -8.79 -9.15
CA ILE A 26 -8.95 -8.64 -8.65
C ILE A 26 -8.10 -8.09 -9.78
N VAL A 27 -7.32 -7.05 -9.52
CA VAL A 27 -6.38 -6.49 -10.49
C VAL A 27 -5.00 -6.31 -9.86
N LEU A 28 -3.95 -6.69 -10.59
CA LEU A 28 -2.57 -6.52 -10.15
C LEU A 28 -2.05 -5.17 -10.66
N LEU A 29 -1.73 -4.27 -9.71
CA LEU A 29 -1.13 -2.98 -10.03
C LEU A 29 0.39 -3.04 -9.89
N ALA A 30 1.10 -2.25 -10.70
CA ALA A 30 2.51 -1.98 -10.48
C ALA A 30 2.70 -1.08 -9.25
N ASP A 31 3.84 -1.18 -8.59
CA ASP A 31 4.27 -0.21 -7.58
C ASP A 31 4.66 1.13 -8.24
N GLU A 32 5.01 2.14 -7.42
CA GLU A 32 5.41 3.46 -7.91
C GLU A 32 6.67 3.44 -8.78
N ASN A 33 7.52 2.41 -8.65
CA ASN A 33 8.74 2.24 -9.45
C ASN A 33 8.47 1.44 -10.73
N GLY A 34 7.20 1.10 -10.98
CA GLY A 34 6.79 0.28 -12.13
C GLY A 34 7.06 -1.22 -11.96
N LYS A 35 7.51 -1.66 -10.78
CA LYS A 35 7.76 -3.06 -10.51
C LYS A 35 6.43 -3.79 -10.28
N VAL A 36 6.30 -4.96 -10.89
CA VAL A 36 5.12 -5.82 -10.75
C VAL A 36 5.49 -7.08 -9.99
N GLY A 37 4.68 -7.42 -9.00
CA GLY A 37 4.77 -8.69 -8.28
C GLY A 37 4.06 -9.82 -9.01
N GLU A 38 3.84 -10.91 -8.30
CA GLU A 38 3.04 -12.04 -8.75
C GLU A 38 1.98 -12.39 -7.70
N VAL A 39 0.75 -12.60 -8.14
CA VAL A 39 -0.38 -13.00 -7.30
C VAL A 39 -1.06 -14.22 -7.90
N THR A 40 -1.26 -15.26 -7.10
CA THR A 40 -2.08 -16.42 -7.47
C THR A 40 -3.48 -16.25 -6.88
N VAL A 41 -4.48 -16.22 -7.74
CA VAL A 41 -5.89 -16.22 -7.36
C VAL A 41 -6.41 -17.64 -7.44
N GLN A 42 -7.08 -18.11 -6.38
CA GLN A 42 -7.68 -19.43 -6.33
C GLN A 42 -9.16 -19.33 -6.01
N SER A 43 -9.99 -19.98 -6.82
CA SER A 43 -11.42 -20.11 -6.58
C SER A 43 -11.74 -21.26 -5.61
N THR A 44 -12.95 -21.27 -5.10
CA THR A 44 -13.44 -22.29 -4.15
C THR A 44 -13.51 -23.70 -4.75
N ASP A 45 -13.62 -23.82 -6.08
CA ASP A 45 -13.56 -25.09 -6.81
C ASP A 45 -12.13 -25.64 -7.00
N GLY A 46 -11.10 -24.88 -6.54
CA GLY A 46 -9.70 -25.23 -6.64
C GLY A 46 -9.00 -24.72 -7.91
N SER A 47 -9.73 -24.12 -8.86
CA SER A 47 -9.13 -23.50 -10.04
C SER A 47 -8.21 -22.34 -9.66
N LYS A 48 -7.11 -22.13 -10.42
CA LYS A 48 -6.08 -21.13 -10.13
C LYS A 48 -5.69 -20.34 -11.38
N VAL A 49 -5.46 -19.05 -11.20
CA VAL A 49 -4.82 -18.20 -12.21
C VAL A 49 -3.69 -17.41 -11.57
N VAL A 50 -2.62 -17.19 -12.33
CA VAL A 50 -1.47 -16.38 -11.92
C VAL A 50 -1.51 -15.05 -12.65
N LEU A 51 -1.47 -13.96 -11.88
CA LEU A 51 -1.34 -12.57 -12.35
C LEU A 51 0.11 -12.14 -12.12
N ASN A 52 0.84 -11.80 -13.16
CA ASN A 52 2.26 -11.42 -13.10
C ASN A 52 2.62 -10.28 -14.06
N LYS A 53 1.61 -9.56 -14.53
CA LYS A 53 1.78 -8.35 -15.35
C LYS A 53 0.94 -7.23 -14.79
N ALA A 54 1.38 -5.99 -14.98
CA ALA A 54 0.59 -4.83 -14.61
C ALA A 54 -0.78 -4.88 -15.30
N LEU A 55 -1.83 -4.54 -14.56
CA LEU A 55 -3.23 -4.55 -14.99
C LEU A 55 -3.78 -5.94 -15.37
N ALA A 56 -3.01 -7.03 -15.15
CA ALA A 56 -3.58 -8.37 -15.23
C ALA A 56 -4.70 -8.51 -14.19
N SER A 57 -5.82 -9.10 -14.57
CA SER A 57 -7.00 -9.21 -13.74
C SER A 57 -7.53 -10.63 -13.66
N ALA A 58 -8.30 -10.89 -12.60
CA ALA A 58 -9.10 -12.09 -12.46
C ALA A 58 -10.52 -11.70 -12.01
N GLU A 59 -11.53 -12.31 -12.61
CA GLU A 59 -12.90 -12.23 -12.16
C GLU A 59 -13.27 -13.56 -11.50
N VAL A 60 -13.76 -13.49 -10.26
CA VAL A 60 -14.16 -14.65 -9.46
C VAL A 60 -15.69 -14.60 -9.29
N GLY A 61 -16.38 -15.56 -9.86
CA GLY A 61 -17.80 -15.76 -9.69
C GLY A 61 -18.13 -17.00 -8.86
N ALA A 62 -19.39 -17.39 -8.80
CA ALA A 62 -19.83 -18.61 -8.14
C ALA A 62 -19.37 -19.85 -8.93
N GLY A 63 -18.11 -20.28 -8.73
CA GLY A 63 -17.50 -21.42 -9.41
C GLY A 63 -16.87 -21.10 -10.77
N ASP A 64 -16.66 -19.82 -11.08
CA ASP A 64 -16.02 -19.38 -12.33
C ASP A 64 -14.83 -18.48 -12.00
N LEU A 65 -13.68 -18.78 -12.59
CA LEU A 65 -12.45 -17.99 -12.44
C LEU A 65 -11.90 -17.66 -13.82
N THR A 66 -12.03 -16.39 -14.22
CA THR A 66 -11.63 -15.93 -15.54
C THR A 66 -10.44 -14.97 -15.43
N LYS A 67 -9.35 -15.28 -16.14
CA LYS A 67 -8.20 -14.39 -16.27
C LYS A 67 -8.45 -13.35 -17.36
N GLY A 68 -8.07 -12.10 -17.09
CA GLY A 68 -8.23 -10.98 -18.02
C GLY A 68 -7.09 -9.97 -17.94
N GLN A 69 -7.30 -8.86 -18.61
CA GLN A 69 -6.45 -7.67 -18.61
C GLN A 69 -7.36 -6.46 -18.52
N MET A 70 -7.17 -5.60 -17.55
CA MET A 70 -7.87 -4.31 -17.47
C MET A 70 -7.10 -3.21 -18.19
N VAL A 71 -7.78 -2.15 -18.56
CA VAL A 71 -7.17 -0.88 -18.97
C VAL A 71 -7.19 0.07 -17.78
N GLN A 72 -6.22 1.01 -17.72
CA GLN A 72 -6.06 1.91 -16.57
C GLN A 72 -7.34 2.70 -16.28
N ASP A 73 -7.97 3.28 -17.29
CA ASP A 73 -9.19 4.07 -17.13
C ASP A 73 -10.32 3.29 -16.43
N ARG A 74 -10.42 1.99 -16.70
CA ARG A 74 -11.40 1.12 -16.05
C ARG A 74 -11.02 0.84 -14.59
N VAL A 75 -9.74 0.67 -14.29
CA VAL A 75 -9.24 0.52 -12.92
C VAL A 75 -9.57 1.77 -12.12
N ASP A 76 -9.31 2.95 -12.67
CA ASP A 76 -9.55 4.24 -12.02
C ASP A 76 -11.03 4.48 -11.72
N VAL A 77 -11.92 3.98 -12.57
CA VAL A 77 -13.38 4.06 -12.34
C VAL A 77 -13.85 3.03 -11.31
N VAL A 78 -13.49 1.77 -11.48
CA VAL A 78 -13.99 0.66 -10.66
C VAL A 78 -13.43 0.73 -9.24
N PHE A 79 -12.16 1.11 -9.07
CA PHE A 79 -11.46 1.14 -7.79
C PHE A 79 -11.28 2.56 -7.23
N LYS A 80 -11.93 3.57 -7.80
CA LYS A 80 -11.79 4.98 -7.43
C LYS A 80 -11.83 5.21 -5.91
N ASP A 81 -12.84 4.70 -5.26
CA ASP A 81 -13.04 4.95 -3.82
C ASP A 81 -11.96 4.25 -2.99
N VAL A 82 -11.60 3.02 -3.36
CA VAL A 82 -10.53 2.27 -2.69
C VAL A 82 -9.18 2.94 -2.90
N LEU A 83 -8.84 3.31 -4.14
CA LEU A 83 -7.57 3.96 -4.46
C LEU A 83 -7.44 5.33 -3.80
N SER A 84 -8.54 6.09 -3.71
CA SER A 84 -8.55 7.40 -3.04
C SER A 84 -8.42 7.29 -1.52
N ALA A 85 -8.79 6.17 -0.93
CA ALA A 85 -8.68 5.89 0.50
C ALA A 85 -7.31 5.31 0.90
N LEU A 86 -6.45 4.95 -0.08
CA LEU A 86 -5.12 4.45 0.23
C LEU A 86 -4.29 5.52 0.94
N PRO A 87 -3.54 5.15 2.00
CA PRO A 87 -2.63 6.07 2.65
C PRO A 87 -1.51 6.47 1.69
N GLN A 88 -0.99 7.68 1.86
CA GLN A 88 0.20 8.11 1.13
C GLN A 88 1.37 7.17 1.43
N ASN A 89 2.17 6.86 0.40
CA ASN A 89 3.31 5.98 0.54
C ASN A 89 4.34 6.47 1.57
N PRO A 90 5.02 5.55 2.26
CA PRO A 90 6.09 5.90 3.19
C PRO A 90 7.20 6.71 2.49
N VAL A 91 7.72 7.72 3.18
CA VAL A 91 8.86 8.51 2.71
C VAL A 91 9.99 8.35 3.71
N SER A 92 11.20 8.06 3.23
CA SER A 92 12.39 7.90 4.05
C SER A 92 13.29 9.13 3.95
N PHE A 93 13.85 9.53 5.09
CA PHE A 93 14.83 10.61 5.20
C PHE A 93 16.09 10.08 5.88
N ILE A 94 17.27 10.33 5.30
CA ILE A 94 18.54 9.91 5.85
C ILE A 94 19.22 11.13 6.43
N LEU A 95 19.54 11.08 7.73
CA LEU A 95 20.21 12.14 8.46
C LEU A 95 21.60 11.65 8.90
N TYR A 96 22.63 12.42 8.60
CA TYR A 96 24.00 12.14 8.96
C TYR A 96 24.41 12.94 10.19
N PHE A 97 25.19 12.31 11.05
CA PHE A 97 25.75 12.90 12.26
C PHE A 97 27.25 13.12 12.12
N ARG A 98 27.78 14.05 12.87
CA ARG A 98 29.23 14.20 13.04
C ARG A 98 29.79 12.98 13.74
N THR A 99 31.07 12.67 13.49
CA THR A 99 31.75 11.49 14.05
C THR A 99 31.63 11.42 15.56
N GLY A 100 31.28 10.25 16.07
CA GLY A 100 31.24 9.95 17.52
C GLY A 100 30.13 10.64 18.31
N GLY A 101 29.23 11.41 17.66
CA GLY A 101 28.20 12.19 18.36
C GLY A 101 26.81 12.13 17.77
N THR A 102 25.92 12.95 18.37
CA THR A 102 24.53 13.13 18.01
C THR A 102 24.24 14.48 17.36
N VAL A 103 25.28 15.22 16.99
CA VAL A 103 25.14 16.50 16.28
C VAL A 103 25.02 16.25 14.79
N LEU A 104 23.96 16.76 14.17
CA LEU A 104 23.74 16.62 12.74
C LEU A 104 24.83 17.36 11.94
N THR A 105 25.16 16.80 10.77
CA THR A 105 25.99 17.51 9.77
C THR A 105 25.23 18.68 9.16
N GLU A 106 25.92 19.63 8.60
CA GLU A 106 25.29 20.76 7.90
C GLU A 106 24.41 20.29 6.74
N ALA A 107 24.86 19.26 6.03
CA ALA A 107 24.09 18.65 4.93
C ALA A 107 22.77 18.01 5.38
N SER A 108 22.65 17.59 6.64
CA SER A 108 21.42 17.00 7.18
C SER A 108 20.38 18.03 7.61
N LYS A 109 20.75 19.29 7.83
CA LYS A 109 19.81 20.33 8.24
C LYS A 109 18.67 20.57 7.22
N PRO A 110 18.95 20.75 5.92
CA PRO A 110 17.88 20.86 4.94
C PRO A 110 17.04 19.59 4.78
N VAL A 111 17.63 18.41 5.01
CA VAL A 111 16.88 17.14 4.99
C VAL A 111 15.93 17.08 6.19
N LEU A 112 16.37 17.48 7.37
CA LEU A 112 15.52 17.58 8.55
C LEU A 112 14.35 18.55 8.33
N LYS A 113 14.58 19.68 7.65
CA LYS A 113 13.49 20.59 7.27
C LYS A 113 12.46 19.91 6.36
N LYS A 114 12.91 19.20 5.31
CA LYS A 114 12.02 18.44 4.43
C LYS A 114 11.21 17.37 5.20
N LEU A 115 11.81 16.72 6.19
CA LEU A 115 11.11 15.78 7.07
C LEU A 115 9.98 16.48 7.83
N PHE A 116 10.23 17.63 8.43
CA PHE A 116 9.18 18.40 9.13
C PHE A 116 8.06 18.82 8.18
N ASP A 117 8.39 19.30 6.98
CA ASP A 117 7.41 19.69 5.98
C ASP A 117 6.55 18.47 5.56
N ALA A 118 7.17 17.31 5.37
CA ALA A 118 6.45 16.06 5.04
C ALA A 118 5.51 15.61 6.16
N VAL A 119 5.93 15.75 7.42
CA VAL A 119 5.07 15.39 8.57
C VAL A 119 3.90 16.36 8.74
N ALA A 120 4.13 17.65 8.49
CA ALA A 120 3.09 18.67 8.56
C ALA A 120 1.98 18.46 7.51
N ASN A 121 2.36 17.96 6.32
CA ASN A 121 1.45 17.70 5.21
C ASN A 121 0.72 16.33 5.31
N ARG A 122 0.95 15.53 6.36
CA ARG A 122 0.35 14.21 6.55
C ARG A 122 -0.46 14.17 7.86
N GLN A 123 -1.78 14.05 7.77
CA GLN A 123 -2.67 14.13 8.92
C GLN A 123 -2.40 13.08 10.01
N ALA A 124 -2.01 11.86 9.66
CA ALA A 124 -1.85 10.74 10.58
C ALA A 124 -0.49 10.03 10.44
N ALA A 125 0.58 10.77 10.05
CA ALA A 125 1.88 10.16 9.86
C ALA A 125 2.39 9.51 11.17
N GLU A 126 2.78 8.24 11.09
CA GLU A 126 3.65 7.59 12.07
C GLU A 126 5.10 7.73 11.61
N ILE A 127 6.00 7.95 12.53
CA ILE A 127 7.41 8.20 12.24
C ILE A 127 8.22 7.13 12.95
N GLN A 128 8.88 6.29 12.17
CA GLN A 128 9.87 5.35 12.70
C GLN A 128 11.26 5.97 12.59
N VAL A 129 11.98 6.03 13.70
CA VAL A 129 13.34 6.54 13.77
C VAL A 129 14.30 5.39 14.06
N THR A 130 15.20 5.11 13.12
CA THR A 130 16.21 4.06 13.27
C THR A 130 17.60 4.69 13.26
N GLY A 131 18.39 4.41 14.29
CA GLY A 131 19.78 4.87 14.37
C GLY A 131 20.73 3.84 13.80
N HIS A 132 21.77 4.32 13.10
CA HIS A 132 22.84 3.49 12.56
C HIS A 132 24.20 4.09 12.91
N THR A 133 25.22 3.21 12.93
CA THR A 133 26.66 3.58 13.01
C THR A 133 27.41 2.81 11.94
N ASP A 134 28.66 3.20 11.71
CA ASP A 134 29.63 2.37 10.99
C ASP A 134 30.06 1.17 11.86
N ARG A 135 30.96 0.35 11.32
CA ARG A 135 31.48 -0.84 12.00
C ARG A 135 32.81 -0.58 12.74
N VAL A 136 33.22 0.67 12.88
CA VAL A 136 34.46 1.02 13.58
C VAL A 136 34.23 1.02 15.08
N GLY A 137 35.04 0.29 15.82
CA GLY A 137 34.95 0.16 17.28
C GLY A 137 34.20 -1.10 17.75
N SER A 138 33.75 -1.10 18.99
CA SER A 138 33.01 -2.24 19.56
C SER A 138 31.53 -2.17 19.25
N ALA A 139 30.90 -3.33 18.97
CA ALA A 139 29.48 -3.43 18.68
C ALA A 139 28.61 -2.77 19.76
N GLY A 140 28.89 -3.03 21.04
CA GLY A 140 28.11 -2.49 22.15
C GLY A 140 28.19 -0.95 22.28
N ASN A 141 29.32 -0.33 21.89
CA ASN A 141 29.42 1.14 21.85
C ASN A 141 28.67 1.69 20.64
N ASN A 142 28.72 0.99 19.51
CA ASN A 142 27.99 1.37 18.29
C ASN A 142 26.49 1.26 18.50
N ASP A 143 25.98 0.24 19.16
CA ASP A 143 24.55 0.10 19.48
C ASP A 143 24.06 1.24 20.39
N LYS A 144 24.84 1.59 21.42
CA LYS A 144 24.55 2.72 22.30
C LYS A 144 24.53 4.05 21.54
N LEU A 145 25.48 4.25 20.61
CA LEU A 145 25.54 5.47 19.79
C LEU A 145 24.37 5.52 18.80
N ALA A 146 24.03 4.41 18.17
CA ALA A 146 22.86 4.29 17.28
C ALA A 146 21.57 4.67 18.01
N LEU A 147 21.36 4.11 19.20
CA LEU A 147 20.18 4.45 20.02
C LEU A 147 20.16 5.93 20.40
N LYS A 148 21.29 6.51 20.83
CA LYS A 148 21.39 7.95 21.17
C LYS A 148 21.06 8.83 19.97
N ARG A 149 21.49 8.45 18.75
CA ARG A 149 21.17 9.18 17.50
C ARG A 149 19.68 9.13 17.20
N ALA A 150 19.07 7.95 17.30
CA ALA A 150 17.62 7.80 17.13
C ALA A 150 16.84 8.65 18.14
N GLN A 151 17.21 8.60 19.40
CA GLN A 151 16.61 9.41 20.47
C GLN A 151 16.77 10.92 20.24
N ALA A 152 17.94 11.36 19.76
CA ALA A 152 18.17 12.78 19.44
C ALA A 152 17.24 13.27 18.33
N VAL A 153 17.03 12.48 17.26
CA VAL A 153 16.09 12.83 16.19
C VAL A 153 14.64 12.79 16.72
N ALA A 154 14.28 11.77 17.47
CA ALA A 154 12.95 11.68 18.08
C ALA A 154 12.64 12.92 18.95
N GLN A 155 13.62 13.36 19.76
CA GLN A 155 13.47 14.56 20.58
C GLN A 155 13.29 15.82 19.72
N MET A 156 14.07 15.98 18.65
CA MET A 156 13.91 17.11 17.72
C MET A 156 12.50 17.16 17.09
N LEU A 157 11.91 16.00 16.82
CA LEU A 157 10.53 15.90 16.32
C LEU A 157 9.52 16.34 17.37
N ILE A 158 9.69 15.89 18.61
CA ILE A 158 8.81 16.21 19.75
C ILE A 158 8.90 17.70 20.06
N ASP A 159 10.09 18.29 20.09
CA ASP A 159 10.32 19.72 20.36
C ASP A 159 9.66 20.62 19.29
N ARG A 160 9.42 20.08 18.09
CA ARG A 160 8.66 20.74 17.02
C ARG A 160 7.15 20.49 17.11
N GLY A 161 6.66 19.88 18.19
CA GLY A 161 5.25 19.70 18.48
C GLY A 161 4.65 18.40 17.90
N ILE A 162 5.47 17.48 17.40
CA ILE A 162 4.98 16.17 16.97
C ILE A 162 4.69 15.34 18.22
N LYS A 163 3.46 14.81 18.29
CA LYS A 163 3.03 14.05 19.47
C LYS A 163 3.89 12.80 19.66
N THR A 164 4.39 12.56 20.86
CA THR A 164 5.27 11.43 21.21
C THR A 164 4.72 10.08 20.73
N LYS A 165 3.41 9.85 20.80
CA LYS A 165 2.77 8.61 20.34
C LYS A 165 2.91 8.34 18.84
N ARG A 166 3.33 9.33 18.05
CA ARG A 166 3.56 9.22 16.60
C ARG A 166 5.03 8.92 16.25
N VAL A 167 5.92 8.91 17.23
CA VAL A 167 7.36 8.70 17.05
C VAL A 167 7.74 7.39 17.76
N ARG A 168 8.36 6.48 17.01
CA ARG A 168 8.83 5.17 17.50
C ARG A 168 10.31 4.98 17.23
#